data_7c8c79a01185a8797fd27f9f1ef5589a
#
_entry.id   7c8c79a01185a8797fd27f9f1ef5589a
#
_cell.length_a   1.000
_cell.length_b   1.000
_cell.length_c   1.000
_cell.angle_alpha   90.00
_cell.angle_beta   90.00
_cell.angle_gamma   90.00
#
_symmetry.space_group_name_H-M   'P 1'
#
loop_
_entity.id
_entity.type
_entity.pdbx_description
1 polymer ?
#
loop_
_entity_poly.entity_id
_entity_poly.type
_entity_poly.pdbx_seq_one_letter_code
_entity_poly.pdbx_strand_id
1 'polypeptide(L)'
;MKYTRVASYVADTLWALHPSKLAELIAVLAFRAADHEYSAAEIHARIGDASSRPSGPTSRGAVAVIPIRGVIAHRISGMEDTSGGTSCERIGSQIDRVVSEDIGTIVYDLDSPGGTVPGIQELAAKMFALRGQVKQIAQINSMAASAAYWLAAQCDERVCLPSGSAGSIGIYSAHQDLSRALEKEGITVELISAGKFKVEGSPFGPLSPEARAVKQAAVDAAYAQFTKDVARGLGVSPADVRNGYGEGRVLGAKDAKAAGLIDRIATMDETLGRLVGRQPASGGLRAEDIRDTSVESRARRAYIDALILSGRGLLHGAAHAEGEPSELAPPPPPDVVDLDDLDDLEDLTADARARRRRLL
;
A
#
# COMPACT_ATOMS: atom_id res chain seq x y z
N MET A 1 3.64 -1.26 27.74
CA MET A 1 3.47 -1.41 26.27
C MET A 1 4.09 -0.23 25.52
N LYS A 2 5.14 -0.46 24.76
CA LYS A 2 5.91 0.61 24.06
C LYS A 2 5.12 1.35 22.96
N TYR A 3 4.02 0.79 22.44
CA TYR A 3 3.30 1.33 21.26
C TYR A 3 1.81 1.56 21.49
N THR A 4 1.38 1.80 22.72
CA THR A 4 -0.03 1.99 23.10
C THR A 4 -0.69 3.13 22.32
N ARG A 5 0.04 4.23 22.05
CA ARG A 5 -0.47 5.38 21.28
C ARG A 5 -0.79 5.02 19.82
N VAL A 6 0.04 4.18 19.19
CA VAL A 6 -0.16 3.77 17.80
C VAL A 6 -1.31 2.79 17.70
N ALA A 7 -1.43 1.86 18.66
CA ALA A 7 -2.56 0.94 18.72
C ALA A 7 -3.89 1.69 18.94
N SER A 8 -3.92 2.70 19.82
CA SER A 8 -5.09 3.57 19.99
C SER A 8 -5.40 4.34 18.71
N TYR A 9 -4.40 4.90 18.04
CA TYR A 9 -4.60 5.61 16.78
C TYR A 9 -5.23 4.70 15.71
N VAL A 10 -4.75 3.47 15.59
CA VAL A 10 -5.31 2.47 14.65
C VAL A 10 -6.76 2.14 14.99
N ALA A 11 -7.10 2.04 16.27
CA ALA A 11 -8.46 1.70 16.72
C ALA A 11 -9.45 2.88 16.60
N ASP A 12 -8.98 4.13 16.76
CA ASP A 12 -9.84 5.31 16.78
C ASP A 12 -9.96 6.01 15.41
N THR A 13 -9.16 5.60 14.44
CA THR A 13 -9.15 6.20 13.10
C THR A 13 -10.24 5.60 12.21
N LEU A 14 -10.92 6.45 11.43
CA LEU A 14 -11.73 6.01 10.30
C LEU A 14 -10.84 5.65 9.13
N TRP A 15 -11.02 4.45 8.60
CA TRP A 15 -10.19 3.89 7.56
C TRP A 15 -10.92 3.85 6.23
N ALA A 16 -10.34 4.47 5.23
CA ALA A 16 -10.54 4.25 3.81
C ALA A 16 -9.32 3.48 3.27
N LEU A 17 -9.08 2.27 3.79
CA LEU A 17 -7.92 1.41 3.54
C LEU A 17 -8.36 -0.01 3.22
N HIS A 18 -7.66 -0.69 2.31
CA HIS A 18 -7.94 -2.10 2.04
C HIS A 18 -7.71 -2.94 3.31
N PRO A 19 -8.67 -3.81 3.74
CA PRO A 19 -8.62 -4.48 5.05
C PRO A 19 -7.36 -5.31 5.31
N SER A 20 -6.79 -5.97 4.28
CA SER A 20 -5.55 -6.74 4.43
C SER A 20 -4.36 -5.88 4.88
N LYS A 21 -4.32 -4.61 4.46
CA LYS A 21 -3.25 -3.70 4.85
C LYS A 21 -3.38 -3.21 6.29
N LEU A 22 -4.59 -3.09 6.81
CA LEU A 22 -4.77 -2.84 8.24
C LEU A 22 -4.28 -4.02 9.08
N ALA A 23 -4.58 -5.26 8.65
CA ALA A 23 -4.09 -6.45 9.32
C ALA A 23 -2.55 -6.52 9.34
N GLU A 24 -1.89 -6.19 8.22
CA GLU A 24 -0.42 -6.08 8.16
C GLU A 24 0.13 -5.01 9.11
N LEU A 25 -0.49 -3.83 9.17
CA LEU A 25 -0.10 -2.77 10.11
C LEU A 25 -0.24 -3.21 11.56
N ILE A 26 -1.36 -3.86 11.91
CA ILE A 26 -1.60 -4.41 13.25
C ILE A 26 -0.55 -5.48 13.58
N ALA A 27 -0.22 -6.38 12.65
CA ALA A 27 0.79 -7.42 12.84
C ALA A 27 2.19 -6.83 13.10
N VAL A 28 2.59 -5.79 12.36
CA VAL A 28 3.86 -5.07 12.59
C VAL A 28 3.88 -4.41 13.97
N LEU A 29 2.77 -3.80 14.39
CA LEU A 29 2.65 -3.17 15.69
C LEU A 29 2.71 -4.21 16.83
N ALA A 30 2.04 -5.35 16.67
CA ALA A 30 2.07 -6.45 17.64
C ALA A 30 3.48 -7.03 17.77
N PHE A 31 4.19 -7.23 16.66
CA PHE A 31 5.58 -7.70 16.63
C PHE A 31 6.51 -6.74 17.39
N ARG A 32 6.40 -5.43 17.15
CA ARG A 32 7.18 -4.42 17.87
C ARG A 32 6.77 -4.29 19.34
N ALA A 33 5.50 -4.47 19.67
CA ALA A 33 5.02 -4.44 21.06
C ALA A 33 5.57 -5.60 21.89
N ALA A 34 5.95 -6.72 21.26
CA ALA A 34 6.63 -7.86 21.89
C ALA A 34 8.16 -7.67 22.00
N ASP A 35 8.65 -6.44 21.94
CA ASP A 35 10.07 -6.04 21.99
C ASP A 35 10.95 -6.63 20.88
N HIS A 36 10.34 -7.11 19.80
CA HIS A 36 11.07 -7.48 18.60
C HIS A 36 11.40 -6.25 17.76
N GLU A 37 12.66 -6.02 17.47
CA GLU A 37 13.13 -4.96 16.59
C GLU A 37 13.74 -5.61 15.33
N TYR A 38 13.34 -5.13 14.17
CA TYR A 38 14.06 -5.45 12.94
C TYR A 38 15.37 -4.69 12.93
N SER A 39 16.48 -5.37 12.65
CA SER A 39 17.74 -4.72 12.37
C SER A 39 17.63 -3.82 11.12
N ALA A 40 18.51 -2.84 11.00
CA ALA A 40 18.56 -1.98 9.81
C ALA A 40 18.72 -2.79 8.51
N ALA A 41 19.46 -3.91 8.56
CA ALA A 41 19.63 -4.82 7.43
C ALA A 41 18.33 -5.54 7.05
N GLU A 42 17.54 -6.01 8.03
CA GLU A 42 16.24 -6.64 7.77
C GLU A 42 15.22 -5.66 7.24
N ILE A 43 15.23 -4.42 7.75
CA ILE A 43 14.39 -3.33 7.23
C ILE A 43 14.77 -3.07 5.77
N HIS A 44 16.05 -2.88 5.47
CA HIS A 44 16.57 -2.66 4.12
C HIS A 44 16.23 -3.81 3.17
N ALA A 45 16.35 -5.07 3.62
CA ALA A 45 16.02 -6.25 2.82
C ALA A 45 14.52 -6.33 2.47
N ARG A 46 13.63 -5.79 3.34
CA ARG A 46 12.17 -5.85 3.14
C ARG A 46 11.60 -4.69 2.33
N ILE A 47 12.15 -3.49 2.49
CA ILE A 47 11.64 -2.29 1.82
C ILE A 47 12.54 -1.79 0.69
N GLY A 48 13.73 -2.39 0.51
CA GLY A 48 14.74 -1.95 -0.45
C GLY A 48 15.31 -0.58 -0.10
N ASP A 49 16.10 -0.02 -1.00
CA ASP A 49 16.62 1.34 -0.86
C ASP A 49 15.49 2.37 -1.03
N ALA A 50 14.97 2.89 0.07
CA ALA A 50 13.95 3.92 0.06
C ALA A 50 14.47 5.21 -0.64
N SER A 51 15.78 5.43 -0.64
CA SER A 51 16.45 6.56 -1.28
C SER A 51 16.37 6.56 -2.82
N SER A 52 16.10 5.41 -3.44
CA SER A 52 16.00 5.27 -4.90
C SER A 52 14.62 5.60 -5.47
N ARG A 53 13.60 5.81 -4.63
CA ARG A 53 12.25 6.13 -5.08
C ARG A 53 12.12 7.64 -5.28
N PRO A 54 11.75 8.12 -6.49
CA PRO A 54 11.51 9.53 -6.69
C PRO A 54 10.34 9.98 -5.78
N SER A 55 10.66 10.80 -4.80
CA SER A 55 9.70 11.30 -3.81
C SER A 55 9.08 12.65 -4.19
N GLY A 56 9.47 13.21 -5.33
CA GLY A 56 8.99 14.49 -5.85
C GLY A 56 8.36 14.36 -7.23
N PRO A 57 7.61 15.40 -7.67
CA PRO A 57 7.10 15.45 -9.03
C PRO A 57 8.26 15.45 -10.03
N THR A 58 8.12 14.63 -11.06
CA THR A 58 9.03 14.65 -12.20
C THR A 58 8.30 15.26 -13.39
N SER A 59 8.92 16.23 -14.08
CA SER A 59 8.35 16.81 -15.29
C SER A 59 8.95 16.18 -16.53
N ARG A 60 8.08 15.87 -17.51
CA ARG A 60 8.49 15.47 -18.87
C ARG A 60 7.84 16.44 -19.86
N GLY A 61 8.51 17.55 -20.12
CA GLY A 61 7.94 18.64 -20.92
C GLY A 61 6.75 19.31 -20.20
N ALA A 62 5.58 19.35 -20.85
CA ALA A 62 4.36 19.93 -20.30
C ALA A 62 3.56 18.99 -19.35
N VAL A 63 4.13 17.88 -18.89
CA VAL A 63 3.47 16.88 -18.06
C VAL A 63 4.23 16.70 -16.75
N ALA A 64 3.55 16.89 -15.62
CA ALA A 64 4.06 16.55 -14.29
C ALA A 64 3.53 15.18 -13.85
N VAL A 65 4.39 14.36 -13.25
CA VAL A 65 4.00 13.08 -12.63
C VAL A 65 4.13 13.21 -11.13
N ILE A 66 3.01 13.04 -10.41
CA ILE A 66 2.95 13.08 -8.94
C ILE A 66 2.73 11.67 -8.41
N PRO A 67 3.69 11.07 -7.70
CA PRO A 67 3.54 9.74 -7.14
C PRO A 67 2.63 9.75 -5.89
N ILE A 68 1.68 8.80 -5.83
CA ILE A 68 0.80 8.53 -4.68
C ILE A 68 0.92 7.05 -4.37
N ARG A 69 1.80 6.70 -3.43
CA ARG A 69 2.16 5.31 -3.16
C ARG A 69 2.01 4.95 -1.69
N GLY A 70 1.71 3.67 -1.44
CA GLY A 70 1.54 3.14 -0.09
C GLY A 70 0.34 3.73 0.64
N VAL A 71 0.36 3.71 1.97
CA VAL A 71 -0.75 4.19 2.81
C VAL A 71 -0.84 5.72 2.77
N ILE A 72 -2.03 6.24 2.53
CA ILE A 72 -2.29 7.69 2.49
C ILE A 72 -2.77 8.15 3.87
N ALA A 73 -2.16 9.21 4.40
CA ALA A 73 -2.61 9.85 5.64
C ALA A 73 -2.53 11.37 5.54
N HIS A 74 -3.22 12.08 6.45
CA HIS A 74 -3.25 13.53 6.42
C HIS A 74 -1.85 14.13 6.51
N ARG A 75 -1.09 13.71 7.54
CA ARG A 75 0.30 14.11 7.80
C ARG A 75 1.09 12.87 8.15
N ILE A 76 2.18 12.65 7.47
CA ILE A 76 3.17 11.62 7.80
C ILE A 76 4.51 12.33 7.95
N SER A 77 5.01 12.40 9.18
CA SER A 77 6.36 12.93 9.44
C SER A 77 7.29 11.78 9.80
N GLY A 78 8.40 11.63 9.06
CA GLY A 78 9.46 10.64 9.35
C GLY A 78 9.14 9.18 9.02
N MET A 79 7.88 8.79 8.75
CA MET A 79 7.51 7.44 8.32
C MET A 79 7.50 7.28 6.78
N GLU A 80 7.50 8.37 6.03
CA GLU A 80 7.51 8.33 4.56
C GLU A 80 8.75 7.63 4.03
N ASP A 81 9.90 7.88 4.65
CA ASP A 81 11.18 7.31 4.24
C ASP A 81 11.35 5.83 4.66
N THR A 82 10.62 5.39 5.69
CA THR A 82 10.75 4.02 6.23
C THR A 82 9.60 3.09 5.89
N SER A 83 8.36 3.60 5.72
CA SER A 83 7.17 2.77 5.45
C SER A 83 6.55 2.98 4.07
N GLY A 84 7.05 3.95 3.28
CA GLY A 84 6.58 4.20 1.92
C GLY A 84 5.16 4.75 1.83
N GLY A 85 4.69 5.50 2.83
CA GLY A 85 3.39 6.18 2.82
C GLY A 85 3.40 7.51 2.09
N THR A 86 2.23 8.08 1.85
CA THR A 86 2.05 9.38 1.18
C THR A 86 1.19 10.32 2.02
N SER A 87 1.62 11.58 2.19
CA SER A 87 0.90 12.62 2.94
C SER A 87 -0.04 13.42 2.01
N CYS A 88 -1.28 13.65 2.45
CA CYS A 88 -2.23 14.52 1.73
C CYS A 88 -1.71 15.95 1.58
N GLU A 89 -1.09 16.51 2.63
CA GLU A 89 -0.50 17.85 2.57
C GLU A 89 0.63 17.95 1.54
N ARG A 90 1.46 16.89 1.46
CA ARG A 90 2.55 16.83 0.48
C ARG A 90 2.01 16.76 -0.94
N ILE A 91 1.01 15.91 -1.21
CA ILE A 91 0.36 15.88 -2.52
C ILE A 91 -0.22 17.26 -2.86
N GLY A 92 -0.93 17.88 -1.90
CA GLY A 92 -1.50 19.20 -2.07
C GLY A 92 -0.48 20.27 -2.43
N SER A 93 0.69 20.27 -1.76
CA SER A 93 1.80 21.19 -2.05
C SER A 93 2.46 20.91 -3.41
N GLN A 94 2.57 19.64 -3.82
CA GLN A 94 3.08 19.28 -5.15
C GLN A 94 2.13 19.75 -6.26
N ILE A 95 0.81 19.64 -6.06
CA ILE A 95 -0.20 20.16 -6.98
C ILE A 95 -0.05 21.71 -7.11
N ASP A 96 0.04 22.43 -5.98
CA ASP A 96 0.20 23.88 -5.99
C ASP A 96 1.44 24.33 -6.76
N ARG A 97 2.54 23.61 -6.56
CA ARG A 97 3.78 23.85 -7.28
C ARG A 97 3.62 23.67 -8.78
N VAL A 98 3.03 22.55 -9.22
CA VAL A 98 2.80 22.23 -10.63
C VAL A 98 1.89 23.29 -11.29
N VAL A 99 0.83 23.72 -10.58
CA VAL A 99 -0.05 24.79 -11.04
C VAL A 99 0.70 26.13 -11.16
N SER A 100 1.56 26.47 -10.17
CA SER A 100 2.35 27.71 -10.20
C SER A 100 3.43 27.72 -11.29
N GLU A 101 3.88 26.56 -11.76
CA GLU A 101 4.83 26.39 -12.85
C GLU A 101 4.13 26.33 -14.24
N ASP A 102 2.81 26.58 -14.31
CA ASP A 102 1.98 26.58 -15.55
C ASP A 102 2.07 25.28 -16.34
N ILE A 103 2.19 24.15 -15.64
CA ILE A 103 2.22 22.82 -16.25
C ILE A 103 0.78 22.38 -16.55
N GLY A 104 0.45 22.21 -17.83
CA GLY A 104 -0.90 21.98 -18.29
C GLY A 104 -1.49 20.58 -18.00
N THR A 105 -0.67 19.61 -17.60
CA THR A 105 -1.12 18.23 -17.34
C THR A 105 -0.46 17.62 -16.13
N ILE A 106 -1.25 17.03 -15.25
CA ILE A 106 -0.79 16.23 -14.10
C ILE A 106 -1.18 14.77 -14.33
N VAL A 107 -0.23 13.86 -14.16
CA VAL A 107 -0.46 12.42 -14.08
C VAL A 107 -0.17 11.98 -12.65
N TYR A 108 -1.18 11.50 -11.94
CA TYR A 108 -1.00 10.89 -10.62
C TYR A 108 -0.63 9.43 -10.79
N ASP A 109 0.58 9.05 -10.37
CA ASP A 109 1.08 7.66 -10.40
C ASP A 109 0.62 6.93 -9.13
N LEU A 110 -0.51 6.24 -9.23
CA LEU A 110 -1.21 5.62 -8.12
C LEU A 110 -0.81 4.16 -7.94
N ASP A 111 -0.27 3.84 -6.76
CA ASP A 111 -0.06 2.48 -6.27
C ASP A 111 -0.31 2.44 -4.76
N SER A 112 -1.60 2.44 -4.39
CA SER A 112 -2.00 2.64 -3.00
C SER A 112 -3.23 1.79 -2.61
N PRO A 113 -3.19 1.14 -1.44
CA PRO A 113 -4.33 0.42 -0.85
C PRO A 113 -5.35 1.36 -0.19
N GLY A 114 -5.12 2.68 -0.22
CA GLY A 114 -5.90 3.68 0.49
C GLY A 114 -5.22 4.20 1.75
N GLY A 115 -6.01 4.62 2.74
CA GLY A 115 -5.44 5.21 3.96
C GLY A 115 -6.47 5.69 4.98
N THR A 116 -6.14 6.75 5.71
CA THR A 116 -7.03 7.37 6.70
C THR A 116 -8.01 8.33 6.02
N VAL A 117 -9.21 8.52 6.60
CA VAL A 117 -10.21 9.47 6.07
C VAL A 117 -9.77 10.93 6.21
N PRO A 118 -9.19 11.38 7.35
CA PRO A 118 -8.76 12.76 7.51
C PRO A 118 -7.79 13.22 6.41
N GLY A 119 -8.07 14.38 5.82
CA GLY A 119 -7.27 15.01 4.76
C GLY A 119 -7.63 14.57 3.33
N ILE A 120 -8.30 13.45 3.15
CA ILE A 120 -8.67 12.93 1.81
C ILE A 120 -9.77 13.78 1.18
N GLN A 121 -10.80 14.14 1.94
CA GLN A 121 -11.91 14.93 1.45
C GLN A 121 -11.45 16.30 0.92
N GLU A 122 -10.58 16.96 1.66
CA GLU A 122 -10.01 18.26 1.32
C GLU A 122 -9.15 18.18 0.05
N LEU A 123 -8.29 17.14 -0.01
CA LEU A 123 -7.46 16.90 -1.18
C LEU A 123 -8.31 16.55 -2.42
N ALA A 124 -9.32 15.71 -2.26
CA ALA A 124 -10.27 15.37 -3.33
C ALA A 124 -11.02 16.61 -3.84
N ALA A 125 -11.46 17.49 -2.92
CA ALA A 125 -12.10 18.75 -3.29
C ALA A 125 -11.15 19.66 -4.07
N LYS A 126 -9.89 19.77 -3.64
CA LYS A 126 -8.84 20.53 -4.35
C LYS A 126 -8.60 19.99 -5.75
N MET A 127 -8.43 18.67 -5.90
CA MET A 127 -8.23 18.03 -7.22
C MET A 127 -9.44 18.28 -8.13
N PHE A 128 -10.66 18.13 -7.61
CA PHE A 128 -11.87 18.38 -8.39
C PHE A 128 -11.99 19.84 -8.85
N ALA A 129 -11.63 20.80 -8.01
CA ALA A 129 -11.67 22.23 -8.33
C ALA A 129 -10.71 22.63 -9.46
N LEU A 130 -9.68 21.84 -9.72
CA LEU A 130 -8.72 22.07 -10.80
C LEU A 130 -9.17 21.55 -12.17
N ARG A 131 -10.30 20.81 -12.24
CA ARG A 131 -10.86 20.38 -13.53
C ARG A 131 -11.14 21.57 -14.43
N GLY A 132 -10.77 21.45 -15.68
CA GLY A 132 -10.89 22.53 -16.69
C GLY A 132 -9.78 23.58 -16.61
N GLN A 133 -8.94 23.59 -15.58
CA GLN A 133 -7.76 24.46 -15.47
C GLN A 133 -6.50 23.69 -15.83
N VAL A 134 -6.32 22.52 -15.25
CA VAL A 134 -5.19 21.59 -15.49
C VAL A 134 -5.78 20.23 -15.81
N LYS A 135 -5.31 19.59 -16.87
CA LYS A 135 -5.72 18.22 -17.20
C LYS A 135 -5.15 17.24 -16.18
N GLN A 136 -6.01 16.44 -15.58
CA GLN A 136 -5.64 15.50 -14.52
C GLN A 136 -5.91 14.06 -14.95
N ILE A 137 -4.91 13.20 -14.87
CA ILE A 137 -4.99 11.78 -15.20
C ILE A 137 -4.58 10.97 -13.99
N ALA A 138 -5.45 10.08 -13.54
CA ALA A 138 -5.13 9.05 -12.57
C ALA A 138 -4.58 7.83 -13.31
N GLN A 139 -3.29 7.59 -13.26
CA GLN A 139 -2.66 6.37 -13.74
C GLN A 139 -2.56 5.37 -12.59
N ILE A 140 -3.42 4.38 -12.60
CA ILE A 140 -3.43 3.28 -11.62
C ILE A 140 -2.38 2.27 -12.06
N ASN A 141 -1.22 2.32 -11.39
CA ASN A 141 -0.01 1.63 -11.81
C ASN A 141 0.25 0.33 -11.01
N SER A 142 -0.72 -0.13 -10.30
CA SER A 142 -0.96 -1.43 -9.67
C SER A 142 -2.34 -1.39 -9.02
N MET A 143 -2.55 -0.53 -8.02
CA MET A 143 -3.78 -0.47 -7.26
C MET A 143 -4.17 0.97 -6.95
N ALA A 144 -5.47 1.27 -7.11
CA ALA A 144 -6.09 2.43 -6.48
C ALA A 144 -7.31 1.96 -5.69
N ALA A 145 -7.11 1.65 -4.41
CA ALA A 145 -8.17 1.18 -3.54
C ALA A 145 -8.57 2.24 -2.52
N SER A 146 -9.87 2.31 -2.21
CA SER A 146 -10.42 3.09 -1.10
C SER A 146 -10.04 4.58 -1.18
N ALA A 147 -9.30 5.17 -0.23
CA ALA A 147 -8.88 6.58 -0.29
C ALA A 147 -8.14 6.92 -1.59
N ALA A 148 -7.33 6.01 -2.14
CA ALA A 148 -6.65 6.23 -3.41
C ALA A 148 -7.63 6.34 -4.57
N TYR A 149 -8.70 5.52 -4.56
CA TYR A 149 -9.75 5.63 -5.57
C TYR A 149 -10.62 6.90 -5.37
N TRP A 150 -10.82 7.33 -4.12
CA TRP A 150 -11.49 8.62 -3.83
C TRP A 150 -10.80 9.77 -4.55
N LEU A 151 -9.45 9.80 -4.52
CA LEU A 151 -8.64 10.79 -5.25
C LEU A 151 -8.69 10.54 -6.77
N ALA A 152 -8.51 9.30 -7.23
CA ALA A 152 -8.55 8.95 -8.65
C ALA A 152 -9.85 9.37 -9.32
N ALA A 153 -10.98 9.22 -8.63
CA ALA A 153 -12.30 9.62 -9.13
C ALA A 153 -12.42 11.13 -9.41
N GLN A 154 -11.56 11.97 -8.82
CA GLN A 154 -11.57 13.41 -9.06
C GLN A 154 -10.85 13.81 -10.34
N CYS A 155 -10.08 12.92 -10.97
CA CYS A 155 -9.35 13.20 -12.20
C CYS A 155 -10.26 13.20 -13.44
N ASP A 156 -9.81 13.87 -14.51
CA ASP A 156 -10.53 13.89 -15.80
C ASP A 156 -10.55 12.53 -16.48
N GLU A 157 -9.47 11.75 -16.31
CA GLU A 157 -9.32 10.42 -16.88
C GLU A 157 -8.69 9.46 -15.85
N ARG A 158 -9.21 8.24 -15.75
CA ARG A 158 -8.72 7.13 -14.93
C ARG A 158 -8.22 6.02 -15.83
N VAL A 159 -6.92 5.77 -15.78
CA VAL A 159 -6.24 4.75 -16.59
C VAL A 159 -5.67 3.70 -15.66
N CYS A 160 -5.94 2.44 -15.93
CA CYS A 160 -5.42 1.33 -15.13
C CYS A 160 -4.54 0.44 -15.99
N LEU A 161 -3.42 -0.01 -15.45
CA LEU A 161 -2.62 -1.02 -16.17
C LEU A 161 -3.38 -2.37 -16.25
N PRO A 162 -3.06 -3.22 -17.24
CA PRO A 162 -3.85 -4.45 -17.50
C PRO A 162 -3.96 -5.42 -16.32
N SER A 163 -2.93 -5.49 -15.46
CA SER A 163 -2.92 -6.32 -14.25
C SER A 163 -3.35 -5.55 -12.98
N GLY A 164 -3.77 -4.30 -13.12
CA GLY A 164 -4.11 -3.44 -12.00
C GLY A 164 -5.54 -3.63 -11.51
N SER A 165 -5.87 -2.89 -10.46
CA SER A 165 -7.16 -2.97 -9.78
C SER A 165 -7.59 -1.62 -9.19
N ALA A 166 -8.92 -1.42 -9.09
CA ALA A 166 -9.53 -0.20 -8.58
C ALA A 166 -10.80 -0.48 -7.77
N GLY A 167 -11.18 0.43 -6.88
CA GLY A 167 -12.41 0.33 -6.13
C GLY A 167 -12.23 0.37 -4.61
N SER A 168 -12.78 -0.61 -3.89
CA SER A 168 -12.82 -0.60 -2.42
C SER A 168 -13.49 0.68 -1.87
N ILE A 169 -14.62 1.07 -2.48
CA ILE A 169 -15.38 2.24 -2.07
C ILE A 169 -16.16 1.88 -0.80
N GLY A 170 -15.54 2.13 0.34
CA GLY A 170 -16.08 1.78 1.64
C GLY A 170 -15.25 2.37 2.78
N ILE A 171 -15.89 2.50 3.95
CA ILE A 171 -15.28 3.02 5.18
C ILE A 171 -15.51 2.01 6.29
N TYR A 172 -14.54 1.86 7.17
CA TYR A 172 -14.70 1.08 8.38
C TYR A 172 -13.93 1.68 9.55
N SER A 173 -14.28 1.28 10.75
CA SER A 173 -13.56 1.53 11.99
C SER A 173 -13.39 0.21 12.73
N ALA A 174 -12.31 0.08 13.46
CA ALA A 174 -12.06 -1.08 14.30
C ALA A 174 -12.18 -0.70 15.78
N HIS A 175 -12.65 -1.62 16.61
CA HIS A 175 -12.54 -1.55 18.07
C HIS A 175 -11.81 -2.80 18.54
N GLN A 176 -10.81 -2.63 19.38
CA GLN A 176 -10.05 -3.71 19.97
C GLN A 176 -10.30 -3.71 21.49
N ASP A 177 -10.85 -4.81 22.00
CA ASP A 177 -11.01 -5.03 23.45
C ASP A 177 -9.74 -5.72 23.98
N LEU A 178 -8.98 -4.99 24.79
CA LEU A 178 -7.75 -5.46 25.41
C LEU A 178 -7.95 -5.96 26.86
N SER A 179 -9.17 -5.91 27.41
CA SER A 179 -9.44 -6.21 28.82
C SER A 179 -8.93 -7.59 29.24
N ARG A 180 -9.22 -8.62 28.44
CA ARG A 180 -8.79 -10.00 28.73
C ARG A 180 -7.28 -10.22 28.63
N ALA A 181 -6.60 -9.47 27.76
CA ALA A 181 -5.16 -9.55 27.62
C ALA A 181 -4.47 -8.95 28.86
N LEU A 182 -4.97 -7.81 29.31
CA LEU A 182 -4.48 -7.13 30.49
C LEU A 182 -4.74 -7.95 31.80
N GLU A 183 -5.93 -8.56 31.89
CA GLU A 183 -6.28 -9.45 33.02
C GLU A 183 -5.30 -10.63 33.14
N LYS A 184 -4.92 -11.25 32.02
CA LYS A 184 -3.93 -12.34 32.02
C LYS A 184 -2.54 -11.90 32.48
N GLU A 185 -2.21 -10.63 32.28
CA GLU A 185 -0.95 -10.03 32.77
C GLU A 185 -1.08 -9.47 34.21
N GLY A 186 -2.20 -9.68 34.87
CA GLY A 186 -2.46 -9.17 36.23
C GLY A 186 -2.64 -7.66 36.30
N ILE A 187 -2.99 -7.00 35.18
CA ILE A 187 -3.18 -5.56 35.09
C ILE A 187 -4.68 -5.24 35.10
N THR A 188 -5.14 -4.50 36.12
CA THR A 188 -6.49 -3.93 36.17
C THR A 188 -6.43 -2.46 35.76
N VAL A 189 -7.25 -2.03 34.80
CA VAL A 189 -7.36 -0.64 34.40
C VAL A 189 -8.69 -0.07 34.88
N GLU A 190 -8.62 0.97 35.68
CA GLU A 190 -9.79 1.75 36.11
C GLU A 190 -9.75 3.13 35.44
N LEU A 191 -10.83 3.51 34.76
CA LEU A 191 -10.96 4.80 34.09
C LEU A 191 -11.78 5.75 34.96
N ILE A 192 -11.13 6.77 35.51
CA ILE A 192 -11.77 7.85 36.26
C ILE A 192 -11.92 9.05 35.31
N SER A 193 -13.16 9.48 35.04
CA SER A 193 -13.39 10.52 34.03
C SER A 193 -14.48 11.51 34.45
N ALA A 194 -14.39 12.70 33.87
CA ALA A 194 -15.48 13.68 33.89
C ALA A 194 -15.97 13.89 32.44
N GLY A 195 -17.32 13.97 32.29
CA GLY A 195 -18.01 13.96 31.00
C GLY A 195 -18.55 12.58 30.66
N LYS A 196 -19.88 12.51 30.48
CA LYS A 196 -20.66 11.28 30.30
C LYS A 196 -20.06 10.28 29.31
N PHE A 197 -19.51 10.77 28.23
CA PHE A 197 -19.04 9.94 27.10
C PHE A 197 -17.51 9.98 26.93
N LYS A 198 -16.77 10.54 27.91
CA LYS A 198 -15.32 10.78 27.74
C LYS A 198 -14.50 9.52 27.53
N VAL A 199 -14.94 8.40 28.10
CA VAL A 199 -14.29 7.09 28.03
C VAL A 199 -15.05 6.08 27.17
N GLU A 200 -16.07 6.56 26.44
CA GLU A 200 -16.85 5.72 25.55
C GLU A 200 -15.97 5.12 24.45
N GLY A 201 -16.14 3.81 24.21
CA GLY A 201 -15.33 3.09 23.22
C GLY A 201 -13.86 2.90 23.62
N SER A 202 -13.53 3.04 24.93
CA SER A 202 -12.20 2.71 25.46
C SER A 202 -11.78 1.27 25.13
N PRO A 203 -10.51 0.99 24.81
CA PRO A 203 -10.02 -0.36 24.51
C PRO A 203 -9.91 -1.26 25.73
N PHE A 204 -10.20 -0.75 26.94
CA PHE A 204 -10.10 -1.51 28.18
C PHE A 204 -11.39 -2.26 28.57
N GLY A 205 -12.33 -2.38 27.63
CA GLY A 205 -13.56 -3.11 27.78
C GLY A 205 -14.28 -3.34 26.44
N PRO A 206 -15.33 -4.16 26.47
CA PRO A 206 -16.15 -4.41 25.29
C PRO A 206 -16.86 -3.13 24.84
N LEU A 207 -17.10 -3.02 23.53
CA LEU A 207 -17.81 -1.90 22.95
C LEU A 207 -19.30 -1.95 23.33
N SER A 208 -19.79 -0.94 24.05
CA SER A 208 -21.22 -0.84 24.38
C SER A 208 -22.09 -0.64 23.12
N PRO A 209 -23.39 -0.97 23.16
CA PRO A 209 -24.32 -0.69 22.07
C PRO A 209 -24.36 0.79 21.68
N GLU A 210 -24.32 1.71 22.66
CA GLU A 210 -24.30 3.16 22.47
C GLU A 210 -23.03 3.60 21.74
N ALA A 211 -21.86 3.16 22.24
CA ALA A 211 -20.56 3.46 21.62
C ALA A 211 -20.48 2.91 20.21
N ARG A 212 -21.02 1.71 19.95
CA ARG A 212 -21.14 1.13 18.62
C ARG A 212 -21.98 2.00 17.71
N ALA A 213 -23.13 2.50 18.18
CA ALA A 213 -24.00 3.35 17.39
C ALA A 213 -23.32 4.67 16.99
N VAL A 214 -22.58 5.28 17.91
CA VAL A 214 -21.78 6.50 17.60
C VAL A 214 -20.69 6.23 16.57
N LYS A 215 -19.93 5.14 16.72
CA LYS A 215 -18.91 4.76 15.73
C LYS A 215 -19.53 4.42 14.36
N GLN A 216 -20.69 3.73 14.34
CA GLN A 216 -21.40 3.43 13.09
C GLN A 216 -21.86 4.71 12.41
N ALA A 217 -22.45 5.65 13.13
CA ALA A 217 -22.88 6.94 12.57
C ALA A 217 -21.71 7.72 11.93
N ALA A 218 -20.52 7.68 12.56
CA ALA A 218 -19.33 8.30 12.00
C ALA A 218 -18.85 7.59 10.72
N VAL A 219 -18.89 6.25 10.67
CA VAL A 219 -18.60 5.45 9.47
C VAL A 219 -19.60 5.78 8.34
N ASP A 220 -20.89 5.82 8.66
CA ASP A 220 -21.94 6.10 7.69
C ASP A 220 -21.82 7.52 7.11
N ALA A 221 -21.52 8.52 7.93
CA ALA A 221 -21.28 9.89 7.49
C ALA A 221 -20.07 9.99 6.55
N ALA A 222 -18.95 9.34 6.89
CA ALA A 222 -17.76 9.31 6.06
C ALA A 222 -18.01 8.54 4.73
N TYR A 223 -18.76 7.45 4.78
CA TYR A 223 -19.15 6.70 3.58
C TYR A 223 -20.09 7.50 2.67
N ALA A 224 -21.04 8.22 3.24
CA ALA A 224 -21.92 9.11 2.48
C ALA A 224 -21.12 10.20 1.75
N GLN A 225 -20.11 10.78 2.42
CA GLN A 225 -19.23 11.77 1.80
C GLN A 225 -18.36 11.15 0.70
N PHE A 226 -17.77 9.96 0.95
CA PHE A 226 -16.98 9.24 -0.06
C PHE A 226 -17.80 8.96 -1.32
N THR A 227 -18.98 8.37 -1.17
CA THR A 227 -19.86 8.06 -2.31
C THR A 227 -20.32 9.31 -3.06
N LYS A 228 -20.56 10.41 -2.34
CA LYS A 228 -20.90 11.72 -2.94
C LYS A 228 -19.75 12.28 -3.79
N ASP A 229 -18.54 12.23 -3.29
CA ASP A 229 -17.37 12.76 -4.00
C ASP A 229 -16.99 11.90 -5.20
N VAL A 230 -17.08 10.56 -5.09
CA VAL A 230 -16.91 9.66 -6.24
C VAL A 230 -17.98 9.91 -7.29
N ALA A 231 -19.25 10.02 -6.88
CA ALA A 231 -20.36 10.32 -7.78
C ALA A 231 -20.15 11.63 -8.54
N ARG A 232 -19.74 12.69 -7.83
CA ARG A 232 -19.38 13.98 -8.42
C ARG A 232 -18.25 13.81 -9.46
N GLY A 233 -17.21 13.07 -9.10
CA GLY A 233 -16.05 12.85 -9.96
C GLY A 233 -16.37 12.06 -11.24
N LEU A 234 -17.24 11.07 -11.13
CA LEU A 234 -17.65 10.21 -12.24
C LEU A 234 -18.85 10.77 -13.04
N GLY A 235 -19.55 11.79 -12.53
CA GLY A 235 -20.76 12.34 -13.16
C GLY A 235 -21.99 11.42 -13.04
N VAL A 236 -22.08 10.62 -11.98
CA VAL A 236 -23.16 9.67 -11.71
C VAL A 236 -23.88 10.01 -10.39
N SER A 237 -24.95 9.31 -10.05
CA SER A 237 -25.61 9.50 -8.76
C SER A 237 -24.86 8.78 -7.61
N PRO A 238 -24.96 9.28 -6.35
CA PRO A 238 -24.43 8.54 -5.20
C PRO A 238 -25.07 7.16 -5.00
N ALA A 239 -26.28 6.94 -5.49
CA ALA A 239 -26.95 5.64 -5.47
C ALA A 239 -26.28 4.65 -6.43
N ASP A 240 -25.92 5.09 -7.63
CA ASP A 240 -25.18 4.28 -8.60
C ASP A 240 -23.83 3.82 -8.00
N VAL A 241 -23.13 4.74 -7.31
CA VAL A 241 -21.87 4.39 -6.65
C VAL A 241 -22.07 3.32 -5.57
N ARG A 242 -23.11 3.43 -4.74
CA ARG A 242 -23.37 2.45 -3.67
C ARG A 242 -23.75 1.08 -4.19
N ASN A 243 -24.48 0.99 -5.29
CA ASN A 243 -25.10 -0.24 -5.76
C ASN A 243 -24.39 -0.87 -6.97
N GLY A 244 -23.48 -0.14 -7.64
CA GLY A 244 -22.92 -0.55 -8.94
C GLY A 244 -21.40 -0.75 -8.98
N TYR A 245 -20.67 -0.25 -7.99
CA TYR A 245 -19.21 -0.18 -8.05
C TYR A 245 -18.51 -1.15 -7.07
N GLY A 246 -19.03 -2.37 -6.97
CA GLY A 246 -18.41 -3.46 -6.19
C GLY A 246 -18.70 -3.44 -4.70
N GLU A 247 -19.49 -2.47 -4.18
CA GLU A 247 -19.96 -2.43 -2.78
C GLU A 247 -18.83 -2.63 -1.75
N GLY A 248 -17.72 -1.91 -1.92
CA GLY A 248 -16.53 -2.04 -1.09
C GLY A 248 -15.50 -3.06 -1.58
N ARG A 249 -15.75 -3.79 -2.67
CA ARG A 249 -14.78 -4.70 -3.27
C ARG A 249 -13.78 -3.96 -4.17
N VAL A 250 -12.63 -4.60 -4.38
CA VAL A 250 -11.67 -4.20 -5.40
C VAL A 250 -11.95 -4.98 -6.67
N LEU A 251 -12.01 -4.29 -7.81
CA LEU A 251 -12.25 -4.88 -9.12
C LEU A 251 -10.95 -4.86 -9.95
N GLY A 252 -10.67 -5.96 -10.65
CA GLY A 252 -9.58 -5.99 -11.64
C GLY A 252 -9.86 -5.06 -12.82
N ALA A 253 -8.83 -4.68 -13.57
CA ALA A 253 -8.90 -3.64 -14.61
C ALA A 253 -10.06 -3.84 -15.61
N LYS A 254 -10.35 -5.07 -16.05
CA LYS A 254 -11.44 -5.37 -16.99
C LYS A 254 -12.82 -5.09 -16.36
N ASP A 255 -13.03 -5.58 -15.15
CA ASP A 255 -14.30 -5.42 -14.43
C ASP A 255 -14.49 -3.97 -13.98
N ALA A 256 -13.42 -3.31 -13.54
CA ALA A 256 -13.43 -1.89 -13.19
C ALA A 256 -13.80 -1.02 -14.41
N LYS A 257 -13.32 -1.37 -15.61
CA LYS A 257 -13.72 -0.68 -16.84
C LYS A 257 -15.18 -0.95 -17.20
N ALA A 258 -15.61 -2.19 -17.11
CA ALA A 258 -17.01 -2.56 -17.39
C ALA A 258 -17.99 -1.87 -16.42
N ALA A 259 -17.60 -1.73 -15.16
CA ALA A 259 -18.36 -1.01 -14.14
C ALA A 259 -18.29 0.53 -14.26
N GLY A 260 -17.41 1.09 -15.09
CA GLY A 260 -17.24 2.55 -15.22
C GLY A 260 -16.36 3.19 -14.15
N LEU A 261 -15.62 2.39 -13.38
CA LEU A 261 -14.63 2.91 -12.42
C LEU A 261 -13.40 3.50 -13.11
N ILE A 262 -13.04 2.98 -14.27
CA ILE A 262 -11.92 3.47 -15.07
C ILE A 262 -12.34 3.68 -16.52
N ASP A 263 -11.66 4.60 -17.20
CA ASP A 263 -11.97 4.97 -18.59
C ASP A 263 -11.16 4.12 -19.57
N ARG A 264 -9.93 3.76 -19.21
CA ARG A 264 -9.02 3.08 -20.12
C ARG A 264 -8.10 2.08 -19.41
N ILE A 265 -7.73 1.03 -20.15
CA ILE A 265 -6.68 0.09 -19.73
C ILE A 265 -5.45 0.39 -20.57
N ALA A 266 -4.36 0.82 -19.93
CA ALA A 266 -3.08 1.12 -20.56
C ALA A 266 -1.97 1.22 -19.51
N THR A 267 -0.73 1.04 -19.95
CA THR A 267 0.47 1.25 -19.15
C THR A 267 0.79 2.74 -18.97
N MET A 268 1.68 3.05 -18.02
CA MET A 268 2.19 4.42 -17.84
C MET A 268 2.88 4.94 -19.09
N ASP A 269 3.69 4.10 -19.76
CA ASP A 269 4.41 4.51 -20.97
C ASP A 269 3.47 4.84 -22.13
N GLU A 270 2.40 4.05 -22.33
CA GLU A 270 1.36 4.35 -23.32
C GLU A 270 0.61 5.64 -22.98
N THR A 271 0.34 5.88 -21.70
CA THR A 271 -0.35 7.10 -21.24
C THR A 271 0.54 8.32 -21.47
N LEU A 272 1.80 8.29 -21.05
CA LEU A 272 2.75 9.38 -21.27
C LEU A 272 3.07 9.58 -22.76
N GLY A 273 3.22 8.49 -23.54
CA GLY A 273 3.44 8.55 -24.99
C GLY A 273 2.34 9.31 -25.71
N ARG A 274 1.07 9.06 -25.33
CA ARG A 274 -0.10 9.79 -25.87
C ARG A 274 -0.06 11.29 -25.55
N LEU A 275 0.37 11.64 -24.34
CA LEU A 275 0.39 13.04 -23.89
C LEU A 275 1.49 13.87 -24.56
N VAL A 276 2.64 13.26 -24.87
CA VAL A 276 3.77 13.94 -25.51
C VAL A 276 3.79 13.78 -27.04
N GLY A 277 2.70 13.27 -27.64
CA GLY A 277 2.57 13.11 -29.08
C GLY A 277 3.45 12.03 -29.72
N ARG A 278 4.06 11.15 -28.91
CA ARG A 278 4.71 9.94 -29.40
C ARG A 278 3.65 8.86 -29.55
N GLN A 279 3.39 8.43 -30.80
CA GLN A 279 2.67 7.16 -31.00
C GLN A 279 3.44 6.06 -30.27
N PRO A 280 2.76 5.16 -29.51
CA PRO A 280 3.41 3.97 -29.02
C PRO A 280 4.04 3.28 -30.24
N ALA A 281 5.32 2.95 -30.17
CA ALA A 281 5.95 2.14 -31.18
C ALA A 281 5.12 0.85 -31.26
N SER A 282 4.47 0.64 -32.41
CA SER A 282 3.68 -0.56 -32.71
C SER A 282 4.60 -1.74 -33.03
N GLY A 283 5.58 -1.94 -32.20
CA GLY A 283 6.52 -3.04 -32.18
C GLY A 283 6.81 -3.34 -30.73
N GLY A 284 6.31 -4.47 -30.24
CA GLY A 284 6.75 -4.98 -28.95
C GLY A 284 8.27 -4.93 -28.92
N LEU A 285 8.82 -4.44 -27.80
CA LEU A 285 10.26 -4.46 -27.55
C LEU A 285 10.77 -5.87 -27.86
N ARG A 286 11.55 -6.00 -28.94
CA ARG A 286 12.23 -7.25 -29.24
C ARG A 286 13.24 -7.45 -28.13
N ALA A 287 13.37 -8.68 -27.66
CA ALA A 287 14.34 -9.05 -26.61
C ALA A 287 15.78 -8.59 -26.93
N GLU A 288 16.03 -8.19 -28.15
CA GLU A 288 17.31 -7.68 -28.67
C GLU A 288 17.60 -6.21 -28.34
N ASP A 289 16.54 -5.42 -28.00
CA ASP A 289 16.66 -3.97 -27.74
C ASP A 289 16.95 -3.66 -26.26
N ILE A 290 16.92 -4.67 -25.38
CA ILE A 290 17.23 -4.53 -23.96
C ILE A 290 18.70 -4.91 -23.74
N ARG A 291 19.60 -4.09 -24.25
CA ARG A 291 21.00 -4.14 -23.81
C ARG A 291 21.18 -3.28 -22.56
N ASP A 292 20.63 -3.77 -21.44
CA ASP A 292 21.01 -3.25 -20.14
C ASP A 292 22.32 -3.95 -19.71
N THR A 293 23.40 -3.19 -19.72
CA THR A 293 24.76 -3.67 -19.43
C THR A 293 25.15 -3.52 -17.95
N SER A 294 24.21 -3.15 -17.07
CA SER A 294 24.51 -3.00 -15.64
C SER A 294 24.74 -4.35 -14.96
N VAL A 295 25.68 -4.40 -14.02
CA VAL A 295 25.97 -5.59 -13.21
C VAL A 295 24.75 -6.05 -12.42
N GLU A 296 23.92 -5.12 -12.01
CA GLU A 296 22.68 -5.34 -11.24
C GLU A 296 21.61 -6.05 -12.06
N SER A 297 21.44 -5.69 -13.34
CA SER A 297 20.53 -6.37 -14.26
C SER A 297 20.96 -7.81 -14.57
N ARG A 298 22.25 -8.09 -14.60
CA ARG A 298 22.77 -9.46 -14.76
C ARG A 298 22.52 -10.32 -13.52
N ALA A 299 22.71 -9.77 -12.32
CA ALA A 299 22.44 -10.48 -11.06
C ALA A 299 20.93 -10.78 -10.91
N ARG A 300 20.07 -9.84 -11.27
CA ARG A 300 18.61 -10.01 -11.24
C ARG A 300 18.12 -11.05 -12.26
N ARG A 301 18.73 -11.07 -13.44
CA ARG A 301 18.42 -12.08 -14.48
C ARG A 301 18.86 -13.47 -14.04
N ALA A 302 20.07 -13.63 -13.47
CA ALA A 302 20.55 -14.90 -12.93
C ALA A 302 19.67 -15.43 -11.79
N TYR A 303 19.14 -14.55 -10.94
CA TYR A 303 18.21 -14.91 -9.89
C TYR A 303 16.84 -15.39 -10.44
N ILE A 304 16.30 -14.71 -11.46
CA ILE A 304 15.04 -15.10 -12.13
C ILE A 304 15.22 -16.43 -12.86
N ASP A 305 16.34 -16.63 -13.56
CA ASP A 305 16.64 -17.88 -14.25
C ASP A 305 16.79 -19.05 -13.27
N ALA A 306 17.40 -18.83 -12.09
CA ALA A 306 17.48 -19.82 -11.02
C ALA A 306 16.11 -20.19 -10.44
N LEU A 307 15.20 -19.21 -10.29
CA LEU A 307 13.81 -19.44 -9.86
C LEU A 307 13.01 -20.25 -10.90
N ILE A 308 13.17 -19.94 -12.19
CA ILE A 308 12.53 -20.68 -13.28
C ILE A 308 13.05 -22.13 -13.36
N LEU A 309 14.34 -22.35 -13.18
CA LEU A 309 14.95 -23.67 -13.17
C LEU A 309 14.53 -24.50 -11.96
N SER A 310 14.41 -23.88 -10.77
CA SER A 310 13.89 -24.56 -9.58
C SER A 310 12.41 -24.90 -9.67
N GLY A 311 11.58 -24.07 -10.36
CA GLY A 311 10.17 -24.34 -10.61
C GLY A 311 9.92 -25.43 -11.64
N ARG A 312 10.82 -25.62 -12.62
CA ARG A 312 10.69 -26.70 -13.62
C ARG A 312 10.96 -28.09 -13.04
N GLY A 313 11.70 -28.19 -11.94
CA GLY A 313 11.90 -29.47 -11.25
C GLY A 313 10.66 -30.02 -10.52
N LEU A 314 9.67 -29.15 -10.24
CA LEU A 314 8.44 -29.53 -9.51
C LEU A 314 7.27 -29.92 -10.44
N LEU A 315 7.34 -29.63 -11.74
CA LEU A 315 6.25 -29.91 -12.68
C LEU A 315 6.40 -31.17 -13.54
N HIS A 316 7.48 -31.95 -13.38
CA HIS A 316 7.71 -33.19 -14.15
C HIS A 316 7.50 -34.48 -13.35
N GLY A 317 6.96 -34.40 -12.11
CA GLY A 317 6.68 -35.56 -11.25
C GLY A 317 5.22 -35.99 -11.15
N ALA A 318 4.28 -35.39 -11.89
CA ALA A 318 2.86 -35.68 -11.79
C ALA A 318 2.26 -36.16 -13.12
N ALA A 319 2.70 -37.30 -13.61
CA ALA A 319 1.96 -38.07 -14.59
C ALA A 319 2.25 -39.57 -14.39
N HIS A 320 1.21 -40.33 -14.06
CA HIS A 320 1.11 -41.78 -13.90
C HIS A 320 1.57 -42.35 -12.55
N ALA A 321 0.62 -42.52 -11.63
CA ALA A 321 0.37 -43.75 -10.90
C ALA A 321 -0.99 -43.67 -10.17
N GLU A 322 -1.97 -44.35 -10.69
CA GLU A 322 -3.14 -44.78 -9.92
C GLU A 322 -2.68 -45.84 -8.92
N GLY A 323 -2.87 -45.59 -7.63
CA GLY A 323 -2.57 -46.51 -6.54
C GLY A 323 -3.08 -45.93 -5.23
N GLU A 324 -3.84 -46.74 -4.49
CA GLU A 324 -4.55 -46.40 -3.25
C GLU A 324 -3.70 -45.77 -2.16
N PRO A 325 -4.27 -44.97 -1.23
CA PRO A 325 -3.54 -44.24 -0.22
C PRO A 325 -3.07 -45.17 0.91
N SER A 326 -1.77 -45.37 1.02
CA SER A 326 -1.12 -45.87 2.24
C SER A 326 -0.72 -44.71 3.13
N GLU A 327 -1.11 -44.82 4.39
CA GLU A 327 -0.73 -43.96 5.52
C GLU A 327 0.79 -43.77 5.57
N LEU A 328 1.29 -42.58 5.30
CA LEU A 328 2.66 -42.19 5.50
C LEU A 328 2.75 -41.27 6.72
N ALA A 329 3.53 -41.70 7.70
CA ALA A 329 3.90 -40.95 8.90
C ALA A 329 4.61 -39.64 8.53
N PRO A 330 4.47 -38.57 9.33
CA PRO A 330 5.13 -37.31 9.08
C PRO A 330 6.66 -37.46 9.19
N PRO A 331 7.44 -36.70 8.39
CA PRO A 331 8.90 -36.71 8.47
C PRO A 331 9.38 -36.19 9.82
N PRO A 332 10.53 -36.66 10.32
CA PRO A 332 11.11 -36.15 11.57
C PRO A 332 11.52 -34.68 11.44
N PRO A 333 11.52 -33.92 12.57
CA PRO A 333 11.99 -32.54 12.56
C PRO A 333 13.46 -32.48 12.18
N PRO A 334 13.93 -31.37 11.56
CA PRO A 334 15.34 -31.18 11.22
C PRO A 334 16.18 -31.14 12.50
N ASP A 335 17.35 -31.76 12.43
CA ASP A 335 18.34 -31.85 13.52
C ASP A 335 18.63 -30.46 14.07
N VAL A 336 18.59 -30.34 15.39
CA VAL A 336 19.05 -29.18 16.16
C VAL A 336 20.58 -29.14 16.00
N VAL A 337 21.08 -28.11 15.34
CA VAL A 337 22.50 -27.83 15.28
C VAL A 337 22.93 -27.39 16.68
N ASP A 338 23.86 -28.13 17.29
CA ASP A 338 24.42 -27.88 18.59
C ASP A 338 25.25 -26.57 18.53
N LEU A 339 25.03 -25.66 19.46
CA LEU A 339 25.63 -24.32 19.48
C LEU A 339 27.06 -24.29 20.05
N ASP A 340 27.66 -25.44 20.32
CA ASP A 340 28.98 -25.54 20.93
C ASP A 340 30.15 -25.60 19.89
N ASP A 341 29.84 -25.57 18.57
CA ASP A 341 30.88 -25.59 17.49
C ASP A 341 31.22 -24.21 16.91
N LEU A 342 30.99 -23.11 17.65
CA LEU A 342 31.20 -21.73 17.17
C LEU A 342 32.60 -21.14 17.45
N ASP A 343 33.58 -21.92 17.93
CA ASP A 343 34.96 -21.42 18.22
C ASP A 343 35.81 -21.17 16.95
N ASP A 344 35.35 -21.60 15.75
CA ASP A 344 36.12 -21.44 14.50
C ASP A 344 35.80 -20.18 13.67
N LEU A 345 34.94 -19.25 14.17
CA LEU A 345 34.57 -18.03 13.44
C LEU A 345 35.45 -16.80 13.73
N GLU A 346 36.35 -16.84 14.71
CA GLU A 346 37.27 -15.72 14.98
C GLU A 346 38.40 -15.57 13.96
N ASP A 347 38.83 -16.67 13.32
CA ASP A 347 39.93 -16.64 12.34
C ASP A 347 39.54 -16.01 10.97
N LEU A 348 38.27 -16.03 10.58
CA LEU A 348 37.81 -15.46 9.31
C LEU A 348 37.73 -13.93 9.33
N THR A 349 37.60 -13.32 10.51
CA THR A 349 37.55 -11.86 10.67
C THR A 349 38.91 -11.19 10.67
N ALA A 350 39.97 -11.93 11.03
CA ALA A 350 41.35 -11.43 11.04
C ALA A 350 41.91 -11.29 9.60
N ASP A 351 41.64 -12.24 8.71
CA ASP A 351 42.11 -12.21 7.31
C ASP A 351 41.40 -11.12 6.48
N ALA A 352 40.12 -10.83 6.74
CA ALA A 352 39.40 -9.74 6.09
C ALA A 352 39.92 -8.35 6.49
N ARG A 353 40.41 -8.18 7.74
CA ARG A 353 41.03 -6.92 8.20
C ARG A 353 42.45 -6.72 7.62
N ALA A 354 43.20 -7.80 7.39
CA ALA A 354 44.54 -7.75 6.80
C ALA A 354 44.47 -7.37 5.29
N ARG A 355 43.48 -7.82 4.56
CA ARG A 355 43.30 -7.47 3.13
C ARG A 355 42.90 -6.01 2.92
N ARG A 356 42.13 -5.40 3.84
CA ARG A 356 41.72 -3.99 3.74
C ARG A 356 42.87 -3.01 3.98
N ARG A 357 43.93 -3.39 4.70
CA ARG A 357 45.11 -2.53 4.93
C ARG A 357 46.13 -2.55 3.78
N ARG A 358 45.96 -3.39 2.75
CA ARG A 358 46.83 -3.44 1.56
C ARG A 358 46.24 -2.70 0.35
N LEU A 359 45.04 -2.10 0.48
CA LEU A 359 44.34 -1.40 -0.58
C LEU A 359 44.08 0.09 -0.25
N LEU A 360 44.64 0.58 0.82
CA LEU A 360 44.83 2.00 1.15
C LEU A 360 46.32 2.32 1.19
#